data_aff51b4116b0a372edd53c50157ec20d
#
_entry.id   aff51b4116b0a372edd53c50157ec20d
#
_cell.length_a   1.000
_cell.length_b   1.000
_cell.length_c   1.000
_cell.angle_alpha   90.00
_cell.angle_beta   90.00
_cell.angle_gamma   90.00
#
_symmetry.space_group_name_H-M   'P 1'
#
loop_
_entity.id
_entity.type
_entity.pdbx_description
1 polymer ?
#
loop_
_entity_poly.entity_id
_entity_poly.type
_entity_poly.pdbx_seq_one_letter_code
_entity_poly.pdbx_strand_id
1 'polypeptide(L)' 'MKEYEIVAKFCNACAGDSRPQTFFEEAELENTDDFVRMKHSKDFDKFSKEILPTGQIIYKYDNGSVMYSYEFTEL' A
#
# COMPACT_ATOMS: atom_id res chain seq x y z
N MET A 1 -3.10 5.72 -18.95
CA MET A 1 -3.16 4.93 -17.70
C MET A 1 -2.31 3.69 -17.83
N LYS A 2 -1.78 3.23 -16.71
CA LYS A 2 -0.97 2.02 -16.67
C LYS A 2 -1.68 0.98 -15.82
N GLU A 3 -1.51 -0.27 -16.16
CA GLU A 3 -2.01 -1.37 -15.35
C GLU A 3 -0.98 -1.72 -14.28
N TYR A 4 -1.46 -1.89 -13.06
CA TYR A 4 -0.62 -2.28 -11.92
C TYR A 4 -1.20 -3.51 -11.25
N GLU A 5 -0.31 -4.38 -10.82
CA GLU A 5 -0.62 -5.38 -9.82
C GLU A 5 -0.34 -4.78 -8.46
N ILE A 6 -1.31 -4.86 -7.57
CA ILE A 6 -1.25 -4.22 -6.27
C ILE A 6 -1.30 -5.30 -5.21
N VAL A 7 -0.28 -5.31 -4.35
CA VAL A 7 -0.24 -6.18 -3.18
C VAL A 7 -0.44 -5.32 -1.95
N ALA A 8 -1.58 -5.47 -1.30
CA ALA A 8 -1.91 -4.74 -0.09
C ALA A 8 -1.69 -5.63 1.12
N LYS A 9 -0.86 -5.20 2.05
CA LYS A 9 -0.60 -5.90 3.29
C LYS A 9 -1.11 -5.08 4.46
N PHE A 10 -1.76 -5.75 5.38
CA PHE A 10 -2.36 -5.13 6.54
C PHE A 10 -2.01 -5.97 7.76
N CYS A 11 -1.47 -5.33 8.78
CA CYS A 11 -1.12 -5.99 10.02
C CYS A 11 -1.64 -5.18 11.20
N ASN A 12 -2.39 -5.82 12.09
CA ASN A 12 -2.88 -5.20 13.31
C ASN A 12 -2.03 -5.66 14.49
N ALA A 13 -1.12 -4.81 14.92
CA ALA A 13 -0.18 -5.12 16.00
C ALA A 13 -0.84 -5.17 17.37
N CYS A 14 -2.05 -4.64 17.51
CA CYS A 14 -2.78 -4.63 18.78
C CYS A 14 -3.45 -5.96 19.08
N ALA A 15 -3.68 -6.79 18.08
CA ALA A 15 -4.22 -8.13 18.28
C ALA A 15 -3.09 -9.04 18.75
N GLY A 16 -3.29 -9.76 19.83
CA GLY A 16 -2.26 -10.64 20.38
C GLY A 16 -1.80 -11.75 19.43
N ASP A 17 -2.49 -11.95 18.33
CA ASP A 17 -2.15 -12.87 17.28
C ASP A 17 -2.13 -12.10 15.95
N SER A 18 -1.07 -11.33 15.74
CA SER A 18 -0.96 -10.45 14.59
C SER A 18 -0.49 -11.23 13.36
N ARG A 19 -1.44 -11.72 12.59
CA ARG A 19 -1.15 -12.31 11.28
C ARG A 19 -1.36 -11.25 10.21
N PRO A 20 -0.35 -10.97 9.38
CA PRO A 20 -0.55 -10.03 8.30
C PRO A 20 -1.56 -10.60 7.29
N GLN A 21 -2.50 -9.76 6.89
CA GLN A 21 -3.43 -10.07 5.83
C GLN A 21 -2.88 -9.53 4.53
N THR A 22 -2.96 -10.32 3.48
CA THR A 22 -2.45 -9.92 2.17
C THR A 22 -3.58 -10.01 1.16
N PHE A 23 -3.77 -8.94 0.40
CA PHE A 23 -4.77 -8.86 -0.65
C PHE A 23 -4.08 -8.57 -1.97
N PHE A 24 -4.57 -9.18 -3.04
CA PHE A 24 -4.06 -8.96 -4.38
C PHE A 24 -5.14 -8.32 -5.22
N GLU A 25 -4.78 -7.29 -5.97
CA GLU A 25 -5.71 -6.55 -6.80
C GLU A 25 -4.99 -6.07 -8.05
N GLU A 26 -5.72 -5.91 -9.14
CA GLU A 26 -5.21 -5.30 -10.36
C GLU A 26 -6.06 -4.09 -10.69
N ALA A 27 -5.45 -3.00 -11.11
CA ALA A 27 -6.16 -1.78 -11.46
C ALA A 27 -5.38 -0.98 -12.50
N GLU A 28 -6.11 -0.28 -13.34
CA GLU A 28 -5.53 0.74 -14.22
C GLU A 28 -5.51 2.06 -13.46
N LEU A 29 -4.34 2.67 -13.35
CA LEU A 29 -4.16 3.89 -12.59
C LEU A 29 -3.36 4.89 -13.39
N GLU A 30 -3.79 6.12 -13.35
CA GLU A 30 -3.02 7.23 -13.88
C GLU A 30 -1.88 7.60 -12.93
N ASN A 31 -2.15 7.47 -11.63
CA ASN A 31 -1.21 7.81 -10.58
C ASN A 31 -1.45 6.89 -9.38
N THR A 32 -0.40 6.21 -8.92
CA THR A 32 -0.52 5.30 -7.77
C THR A 32 -0.87 6.03 -6.47
N ASP A 33 -0.48 7.29 -6.33
CA ASP A 33 -0.85 8.10 -5.17
C ASP A 33 -2.35 8.20 -5.01
N ASP A 34 -3.08 8.33 -6.11
CA ASP A 34 -4.54 8.45 -6.08
C ASP A 34 -5.20 7.22 -5.49
N PHE A 35 -4.66 6.04 -5.76
CA PHE A 35 -5.18 4.80 -5.20
C PHE A 35 -5.05 4.78 -3.68
N VAL A 36 -3.86 5.12 -3.18
CA VAL A 36 -3.60 5.12 -1.74
C VAL A 36 -4.41 6.23 -1.06
N ARG A 37 -4.51 7.39 -1.68
CA ARG A 37 -5.31 8.51 -1.15
C ARG A 37 -6.78 8.15 -1.06
N MET A 38 -7.30 7.41 -2.02
CA MET A 38 -8.69 6.96 -1.99
C MET A 38 -8.96 6.02 -0.83
N LYS A 39 -8.01 5.14 -0.52
CA LYS A 39 -8.13 4.20 0.58
C LYS A 39 -7.89 4.85 1.95
N HIS A 40 -7.01 5.83 2.02
CA HIS A 40 -6.57 6.45 3.26
C HIS A 40 -6.50 7.97 3.13
N SER A 41 -7.64 8.60 2.88
CA SER A 41 -7.68 10.04 2.60
C SER A 41 -7.18 10.90 3.76
N LYS A 42 -7.34 10.44 4.99
CA LYS A 42 -6.92 11.19 6.18
C LYS A 42 -5.45 10.99 6.52
N ASP A 43 -4.93 9.82 6.20
CA ASP A 43 -3.58 9.42 6.62
C ASP A 43 -2.60 9.36 5.46
N PHE A 44 -3.03 9.76 4.26
CA PHE A 44 -2.19 9.63 3.06
C PHE A 44 -0.85 10.33 3.21
N ASP A 45 -0.84 11.51 3.79
CA ASP A 45 0.38 12.29 3.98
C ASP A 45 1.35 11.69 5.00
N LYS A 46 0.87 10.71 5.77
CA LYS A 46 1.69 9.98 6.74
C LYS A 46 2.36 8.75 6.14
N PHE A 47 1.97 8.36 4.94
CA PHE A 47 2.60 7.24 4.25
C PHE A 47 3.98 7.63 3.75
N SER A 48 4.93 6.73 3.87
CA SER A 48 6.22 6.86 3.21
C SER A 48 6.16 6.17 1.86
N LYS A 49 6.79 6.77 0.86
CA LYS A 49 6.82 6.25 -0.50
C LYS A 49 8.25 5.92 -0.88
N GLU A 50 8.45 4.73 -1.44
CA GLU A 50 9.74 4.30 -1.93
C GLU A 50 9.58 3.79 -3.35
N ILE A 51 10.48 4.19 -4.22
CA ILE A 51 10.53 3.69 -5.60
C ILE A 51 11.80 2.86 -5.74
N LEU A 52 11.61 1.57 -6.03
CA LEU A 52 12.71 0.64 -6.16
C LEU A 52 13.37 0.75 -7.53
N PRO A 53 14.62 0.32 -7.67
CA PRO A 53 15.29 0.29 -8.99
C PRO A 53 14.56 -0.56 -10.02
N THR A 54 13.76 -1.53 -9.57
CA THR A 54 12.93 -2.36 -10.46
C THR A 54 11.71 -1.64 -11.02
N GLY A 55 11.41 -0.43 -10.50
CA GLY A 55 10.22 0.31 -10.89
C GLY A 55 9.03 0.09 -9.97
N GLN A 56 9.12 -0.82 -9.02
CA GLN A 56 8.07 -1.01 -8.03
C GLN A 56 7.96 0.20 -7.11
N ILE A 57 6.72 0.53 -6.75
CA ILE A 57 6.43 1.64 -5.85
C ILE A 57 5.81 1.08 -4.59
N ILE A 58 6.37 1.40 -3.45
CA ILE A 58 5.94 0.87 -2.15
C ILE A 58 5.52 2.01 -1.25
N TYR A 59 4.31 1.91 -0.71
CA TYR A 59 3.80 2.84 0.29
C TYR A 59 3.67 2.11 1.61
N LYS A 60 4.16 2.72 2.68
CA LYS A 60 4.09 2.13 4.03
C LYS A 60 3.61 3.15 5.03
N TYR A 61 2.77 2.71 5.94
CA TYR A 61 2.32 3.49 7.07
C TYR A 61 2.23 2.60 8.29
N ASP A 62 2.84 3.04 9.39
CA ASP A 62 2.83 2.35 10.66
C ASP A 62 2.57 3.37 11.75
N ASN A 63 1.46 3.23 12.46
CA ASN A 63 1.10 4.12 13.56
C ASN A 63 1.32 3.47 14.95
N GLY A 64 1.98 2.32 14.98
CA GLY A 64 2.19 1.57 16.23
C GLY A 64 1.10 0.56 16.53
N SER A 65 -0.11 0.80 16.06
CA SER A 65 -1.25 -0.11 16.25
C SER A 65 -1.57 -0.89 14.99
N VAL A 66 -1.41 -0.26 13.84
CA VAL A 66 -1.76 -0.84 12.54
C VAL A 66 -0.64 -0.50 11.56
N MET A 67 -0.31 -1.45 10.72
CA MET A 67 0.65 -1.25 9.64
C MET A 67 -0.02 -1.55 8.32
N TYR A 68 0.11 -0.63 7.37
CA TYR A 68 -0.37 -0.80 6.00
C TYR A 68 0.81 -0.76 5.05
N SER A 69 0.76 -1.60 4.02
CA SER A 69 1.76 -1.59 2.96
C SER A 69 1.07 -1.85 1.64
N TYR A 70 1.39 -1.04 0.65
CA TYR A 70 0.89 -1.20 -0.72
C TYR A 70 2.07 -1.27 -1.66
N GLU A 71 2.16 -2.34 -2.41
CA GLU A 71 3.21 -2.54 -3.41
C GLU A 71 2.57 -2.51 -4.79
N PHE A 72 3.06 -1.62 -5.65
CA PHE A 72 2.56 -1.47 -7.02
C PHE A 72 3.62 -1.97 -8.00
N THR A 73 3.23 -2.92 -8.83
CA THR A 73 4.09 -3.44 -9.90
C THR A 73 3.40 -3.16 -11.22
N GLU A 74 4.08 -2.45 -12.10
CA GLU A 74 3.54 -2.16 -13.43
C GLU A 74 3.54 -3.44 -14.28
N LEU A 75 2.41 -3.70 -14.88
CA LEU A 75 2.21 -4.88 -15.74
C LEU A 75 2.57 -4.60 -17.21
#